data_f8e3d102cf8be28fed26aa9d84d481d7
#
_entry.id   f8e3d102cf8be28fed26aa9d84d481d7
#
_cell.length_a   1.000
_cell.length_b   1.000
_cell.length_c   1.000
_cell.angle_alpha   90.00
_cell.angle_beta   90.00
_cell.angle_gamma   90.00
#
_symmetry.space_group_name_H-M   'P 1'
#
loop_
_entity.id
_entity.type
_entity.pdbx_description
1 polymer ?
#
loop_
_entity_poly.entity_id
_entity_poly.type
_entity_poly.pdbx_seq_one_letter_code
_entity_poly.pdbx_strand_id
1 'polypeptide(L)'
;MTVRPGHHRCREEVHGTLVQRGDLAGREYASYLVSEQLGWGVIPRTLLRDGPFGPGMVQRWVDTPDRHADDTGGLDLVDICAPDAVPEGWFEILRATDMDGEPVALIHADDPRLQRMAVLDVLINNADRKGGHALEGLDGSVYGVDHGICLHTENKLRTVLWGWAGTEVPGALVVDIDELISSLEGDFGTRLGEHITSDEVAALYERAVDLLAAPVMPRPNGHRPIPWPAF
;
A
#
# COMPACT_ATOMS: atom_id res chain seq x y z
N MET A 1 5.14 -12.98 13.13
CA MET A 1 5.46 -13.52 11.80
C MET A 1 4.21 -14.19 11.25
N THR A 2 3.53 -13.57 10.29
CA THR A 2 2.25 -14.07 9.75
C THR A 2 2.52 -14.80 8.44
N VAL A 3 2.06 -16.04 8.33
CA VAL A 3 2.12 -16.84 7.10
C VAL A 3 0.74 -16.83 6.47
N ARG A 4 0.61 -16.31 5.24
CA ARG A 4 -0.65 -16.39 4.48
C ARG A 4 -0.50 -17.44 3.37
N PRO A 5 -1.37 -18.46 3.30
CA PRO A 5 -1.36 -19.41 2.19
C PRO A 5 -1.91 -18.72 0.93
N GLY A 6 -1.21 -18.89 -0.19
CA GLY A 6 -1.72 -18.50 -1.51
C GLY A 6 -2.95 -19.33 -1.88
N HIS A 7 -3.97 -18.70 -2.46
CA HIS A 7 -5.14 -19.43 -2.97
C HIS A 7 -4.78 -20.23 -4.22
N HIS A 8 -5.06 -21.54 -4.19
CA HIS A 8 -4.81 -22.45 -5.30
C HIS A 8 -5.63 -22.09 -6.55
N ARG A 9 -4.95 -21.78 -7.65
CA ARG A 9 -5.44 -22.03 -9.02
C ARG A 9 -4.46 -22.94 -9.74
N CYS A 10 -5.01 -23.81 -10.59
CA CYS A 10 -4.37 -24.93 -11.28
C CYS A 10 -2.91 -24.67 -11.71
N ARG A 11 -2.06 -25.64 -11.39
CA ARG A 11 -0.66 -25.72 -11.76
C ARG A 11 -0.49 -25.97 -13.26
N GLU A 12 0.32 -25.13 -13.91
CA GLU A 12 1.21 -25.61 -14.97
C GLU A 12 2.60 -25.67 -14.36
N GLU A 13 3.24 -26.84 -14.48
CA GLU A 13 4.56 -27.10 -13.94
C GLU A 13 5.61 -26.34 -14.74
N VAL A 14 6.14 -25.25 -14.17
CA VAL A 14 7.39 -24.64 -14.61
C VAL A 14 8.40 -24.85 -13.50
N HIS A 15 9.40 -25.68 -13.79
CA HIS A 15 10.50 -26.01 -12.89
C HIS A 15 11.19 -24.73 -12.38
N GLY A 16 11.17 -24.49 -11.09
CA GLY A 16 12.06 -23.57 -10.40
C GLY A 16 11.46 -22.29 -9.83
N THR A 17 10.17 -22.04 -9.99
CA THR A 17 9.54 -20.83 -9.42
C THR A 17 8.67 -21.21 -8.22
N LEU A 18 9.05 -20.74 -7.02
CA LEU A 18 8.33 -21.00 -5.77
C LEU A 18 6.93 -20.41 -5.72
N VAL A 19 6.68 -19.36 -6.53
CA VAL A 19 5.46 -18.57 -6.58
C VAL A 19 5.10 -18.29 -8.03
N GLN A 20 3.82 -18.42 -8.40
CA GLN A 20 3.37 -18.13 -9.75
C GLN A 20 3.39 -16.62 -10.00
N ARG A 21 3.87 -16.18 -11.17
CA ARG A 21 3.86 -14.76 -11.56
C ARG A 21 2.46 -14.17 -11.49
N GLY A 22 2.34 -13.01 -10.83
CA GLY A 22 1.08 -12.29 -10.69
C GLY A 22 0.09 -12.90 -9.69
N ASP A 23 0.48 -13.90 -8.89
CA ASP A 23 -0.30 -14.33 -7.76
C ASP A 23 -0.21 -13.36 -6.56
N LEU A 24 -1.02 -13.56 -5.53
CA LEU A 24 -1.06 -12.65 -4.37
C LEU A 24 0.29 -12.55 -3.64
N ALA A 25 1.01 -13.66 -3.51
CA ALA A 25 2.30 -13.67 -2.81
C ALA A 25 3.40 -13.00 -3.64
N GLY A 26 3.38 -13.19 -4.98
CA GLY A 26 4.27 -12.52 -5.91
C GLY A 26 4.06 -11.01 -5.93
N ARG A 27 2.81 -10.55 -5.94
CA ARG A 27 2.47 -9.11 -5.87
C ARG A 27 2.85 -8.46 -4.55
N GLU A 28 2.62 -9.15 -3.43
CA GLU A 28 3.05 -8.69 -2.10
C GLU A 28 4.57 -8.50 -2.06
N TYR A 29 5.33 -9.50 -2.58
CA TYR A 29 6.78 -9.42 -2.62
C TYR A 29 7.28 -8.37 -3.61
N ALA A 30 6.68 -8.24 -4.78
CA ALA A 30 7.02 -7.21 -5.76
C ALA A 30 6.77 -5.80 -5.21
N SER A 31 5.66 -5.58 -4.50
CA SER A 31 5.38 -4.31 -3.82
C SER A 31 6.44 -3.96 -2.77
N TYR A 32 6.90 -4.98 -1.99
CA TYR A 32 8.02 -4.81 -1.07
C TYR A 32 9.30 -4.43 -1.81
N LEU A 33 9.63 -5.08 -2.92
CA LEU A 33 10.82 -4.74 -3.73
C LEU A 33 10.77 -3.30 -4.25
N VAL A 34 9.60 -2.80 -4.66
CA VAL A 34 9.43 -1.40 -5.08
C VAL A 34 9.69 -0.44 -3.91
N SER A 35 9.13 -0.74 -2.72
CA SER A 35 9.37 0.07 -1.50
C SER A 35 10.85 0.12 -1.11
N GLU A 36 11.57 -1.01 -1.24
CA GLU A 36 13.01 -1.10 -0.98
C GLU A 36 13.83 -0.35 -2.04
N GLN A 37 13.46 -0.45 -3.32
CA GLN A 37 14.15 0.26 -4.41
C GLN A 37 14.03 1.78 -4.26
N LEU A 38 12.89 2.28 -3.78
CA LEU A 38 12.67 3.69 -3.44
C LEU A 38 13.40 4.11 -2.15
N GLY A 39 13.95 3.17 -1.36
CA GLY A 39 14.56 3.45 -0.07
C GLY A 39 13.57 3.92 1.01
N TRP A 40 12.27 3.74 0.79
CA TRP A 40 11.25 4.32 1.66
C TRP A 40 10.93 3.48 2.90
N GLY A 41 11.20 2.18 2.86
CA GLY A 41 10.97 1.27 3.98
C GLY A 41 9.50 1.20 4.45
N VAL A 42 8.55 1.56 3.58
CA VAL A 42 7.11 1.58 3.90
C VAL A 42 6.57 0.17 4.09
N ILE A 43 7.06 -0.81 3.32
CA ILE A 43 6.59 -2.18 3.44
C ILE A 43 7.55 -2.97 4.33
N PRO A 44 7.06 -3.66 5.39
CA PRO A 44 7.92 -4.46 6.24
C PRO A 44 8.65 -5.53 5.45
N ARG A 45 9.86 -5.91 5.89
CA ARG A 45 10.66 -6.95 5.23
C ARG A 45 9.81 -8.17 4.91
N THR A 46 9.74 -8.50 3.62
CA THR A 46 8.95 -9.59 3.07
C THR A 46 9.87 -10.58 2.37
N LEU A 47 9.59 -11.87 2.48
CA LEU A 47 10.35 -12.97 1.88
C LEU A 47 9.40 -13.97 1.25
N LEU A 48 9.80 -14.57 0.15
CA LEU A 48 9.16 -15.77 -0.40
C LEU A 48 9.83 -17.03 0.15
N ARG A 49 9.05 -18.04 0.51
CA ARG A 49 9.55 -19.32 0.97
C ARG A 49 8.55 -20.45 0.79
N ASP A 50 9.05 -21.67 0.69
CA ASP A 50 8.22 -22.88 0.81
C ASP A 50 7.76 -23.07 2.25
N GLY A 51 6.48 -23.36 2.40
CA GLY A 51 5.84 -23.70 3.65
C GLY A 51 5.16 -25.07 3.57
N PRO A 52 4.60 -25.57 4.67
CA PRO A 52 3.91 -26.87 4.71
C PRO A 52 2.70 -26.97 3.79
N PHE A 53 2.17 -25.84 3.32
CA PHE A 53 1.03 -25.75 2.41
C PHE A 53 1.42 -25.28 0.99
N GLY A 54 2.72 -25.30 0.67
CA GLY A 54 3.29 -24.84 -0.59
C GLY A 54 3.97 -23.46 -0.49
N PRO A 55 4.34 -22.90 -1.66
CA PRO A 55 4.97 -21.59 -1.72
C PRO A 55 4.08 -20.47 -1.15
N GLY A 56 4.70 -19.52 -0.47
CA GLY A 56 3.98 -18.38 0.11
C GLY A 56 4.94 -17.26 0.51
N MET A 57 4.40 -16.16 1.02
CA MET A 57 5.18 -15.07 1.55
C MET A 57 5.17 -15.06 3.08
N VAL A 58 6.24 -14.53 3.66
CA VAL A 58 6.38 -14.25 5.08
C VAL A 58 6.83 -12.81 5.24
N GLN A 59 6.10 -12.03 6.03
CA GLN A 59 6.39 -10.63 6.29
C GLN A 59 6.74 -10.42 7.77
N ARG A 60 7.69 -9.52 8.04
CA ARG A 60 8.04 -9.13 9.40
C ARG A 60 6.80 -8.59 10.11
N TRP A 61 6.52 -9.10 11.30
CA TRP A 61 5.48 -8.54 12.16
C TRP A 61 5.86 -7.13 12.60
N VAL A 62 4.90 -6.22 12.61
CA VAL A 62 5.05 -4.85 13.13
C VAL A 62 4.39 -4.81 14.50
N ASP A 63 5.19 -4.51 15.52
CA ASP A 63 4.66 -4.22 16.86
C ASP A 63 4.18 -2.77 16.89
N THR A 64 2.91 -2.57 17.21
CA THR A 64 2.24 -1.26 17.26
C THR A 64 1.95 -0.85 18.70
N PRO A 65 1.86 0.45 19.02
CA PRO A 65 1.34 0.92 20.29
C PRO A 65 -0.09 0.42 20.51
N ASP A 66 -0.40 -0.04 21.71
CA ASP A 66 -1.78 -0.34 22.09
C ASP A 66 -2.47 0.96 22.56
N ARG A 67 -3.01 1.73 21.61
CA ARG A 67 -3.66 3.02 21.91
C ARG A 67 -5.06 2.87 22.50
N HIS A 68 -5.62 1.66 22.45
CA HIS A 68 -6.95 1.34 22.97
C HIS A 68 -6.92 0.66 24.35
N ALA A 69 -5.73 0.23 24.83
CA ALA A 69 -5.60 -0.42 26.13
C ALA A 69 -5.87 0.50 27.33
N ASP A 70 -5.57 1.77 27.16
CA ASP A 70 -5.84 2.80 28.17
C ASP A 70 -6.93 3.72 27.60
N ASP A 71 -8.00 3.95 28.33
CA ASP A 71 -9.11 4.89 28.01
C ASP A 71 -8.65 6.34 27.72
N THR A 72 -7.39 6.52 27.33
CA THR A 72 -6.75 7.80 27.01
C THR A 72 -7.13 8.36 25.65
N GLY A 73 -7.86 7.58 24.81
CA GLY A 73 -8.48 8.07 23.56
C GLY A 73 -7.49 8.50 22.47
N GLY A 74 -6.30 7.88 22.41
CA GLY A 74 -5.33 8.17 21.35
C GLY A 74 -5.83 7.63 20.01
N LEU A 75 -5.77 8.45 18.95
CA LEU A 75 -6.11 8.04 17.59
C LEU A 75 -4.93 7.33 16.93
N ASP A 76 -5.21 6.30 16.12
CA ASP A 76 -4.27 5.75 15.16
C ASP A 76 -4.11 6.72 13.97
N LEU A 77 -3.05 6.58 13.17
CA LEU A 77 -2.79 7.47 12.02
C LEU A 77 -3.91 7.51 10.98
N VAL A 78 -4.70 6.46 10.89
CA VAL A 78 -5.97 6.39 10.18
C VAL A 78 -7.00 5.86 11.16
N ASP A 79 -8.09 6.58 11.38
CA ASP A 79 -9.05 6.24 12.42
C ASP A 79 -10.47 6.69 12.06
N ILE A 80 -11.41 6.38 12.96
CA ILE A 80 -12.80 6.81 12.87
C ILE A 80 -13.14 7.61 14.14
N CYS A 81 -13.75 8.77 13.95
CA CYS A 81 -14.23 9.60 15.08
C CYS A 81 -15.61 10.19 14.79
N ALA A 82 -16.20 10.86 15.78
CA ALA A 82 -17.39 11.67 15.55
C ALA A 82 -17.05 12.84 14.58
N PRO A 83 -17.95 13.24 13.66
CA PRO A 83 -17.65 14.26 12.63
C PRO A 83 -17.29 15.65 13.19
N ASP A 84 -17.70 15.95 14.42
CA ASP A 84 -17.39 17.19 15.13
C ASP A 84 -16.11 17.09 16.00
N ALA A 85 -15.49 15.92 16.06
CA ALA A 85 -14.29 15.63 16.83
C ALA A 85 -13.04 15.44 15.97
N VAL A 86 -13.10 15.78 14.66
CA VAL A 86 -11.91 15.69 13.77
C VAL A 86 -10.83 16.64 14.29
N PRO A 87 -9.62 16.14 14.64
CA PRO A 87 -8.57 16.99 15.20
C PRO A 87 -7.98 17.96 14.16
N GLU A 88 -7.39 19.04 14.64
CA GLU A 88 -6.57 19.92 13.78
C GLU A 88 -5.38 19.15 13.22
N GLY A 89 -5.06 19.36 11.93
CA GLY A 89 -3.99 18.62 11.23
C GLY A 89 -4.40 17.23 10.78
N TRP A 90 -5.70 16.94 10.69
CA TRP A 90 -6.24 15.70 10.14
C TRP A 90 -7.13 15.98 8.95
N PHE A 91 -7.17 15.03 8.02
CA PHE A 91 -8.08 15.08 6.86
C PHE A 91 -9.33 14.22 7.13
N GLU A 92 -10.50 14.81 6.90
CA GLU A 92 -11.75 14.04 6.81
C GLU A 92 -11.90 13.48 5.39
N ILE A 93 -11.99 12.15 5.28
CA ILE A 93 -12.00 11.45 3.99
C ILE A 93 -13.41 11.05 3.58
N LEU A 94 -14.21 10.58 4.52
CA LEU A 94 -15.55 10.07 4.29
C LEU A 94 -16.40 10.27 5.53
N ARG A 95 -17.65 10.69 5.35
CA ARG A 95 -18.70 10.60 6.38
C ARG A 95 -19.54 9.35 6.14
N ALA A 96 -19.84 8.65 7.19
CA ALA A 96 -20.64 7.43 7.17
C ALA A 96 -21.55 7.38 8.40
N THR A 97 -22.31 6.31 8.50
CA THR A 97 -23.08 5.93 9.68
C THR A 97 -22.58 4.55 10.12
N ASP A 98 -22.29 4.40 11.38
CA ASP A 98 -21.88 3.12 11.96
C ASP A 98 -23.03 2.12 12.09
N MET A 99 -22.77 0.95 12.68
CA MET A 99 -23.79 -0.10 12.85
C MET A 99 -24.88 0.27 13.86
N ASP A 100 -24.60 1.20 14.77
CA ASP A 100 -25.55 1.68 15.78
C ASP A 100 -26.39 2.88 15.29
N GLY A 101 -26.11 3.37 14.07
CA GLY A 101 -26.82 4.48 13.43
C GLY A 101 -26.20 5.84 13.74
N GLU A 102 -25.05 5.90 14.41
CA GLU A 102 -24.39 7.15 14.76
C GLU A 102 -23.51 7.68 13.61
N PRO A 103 -23.45 9.00 13.38
CA PRO A 103 -22.61 9.58 12.36
C PRO A 103 -21.14 9.48 12.74
N VAL A 104 -20.31 9.02 11.79
CA VAL A 104 -18.86 8.87 11.93
C VAL A 104 -18.12 9.48 10.74
N ALA A 105 -16.88 9.88 10.98
CA ALA A 105 -15.95 10.33 9.96
C ALA A 105 -14.72 9.41 9.92
N LEU A 106 -14.37 8.93 8.74
CA LEU A 106 -13.07 8.33 8.46
C LEU A 106 -12.06 9.44 8.28
N ILE A 107 -10.99 9.40 9.04
CA ILE A 107 -9.97 10.43 9.07
C ILE A 107 -8.58 9.84 8.94
N HIS A 108 -7.61 10.64 8.53
CA HIS A 108 -6.19 10.31 8.69
C HIS A 108 -5.36 11.55 9.04
N ALA A 109 -4.24 11.34 9.71
CA ALA A 109 -3.30 12.40 10.08
C ALA A 109 -2.63 13.03 8.84
N ASP A 110 -2.34 14.34 8.90
CA ASP A 110 -1.43 14.99 7.96
C ASP A 110 0.03 14.71 8.39
N ASP A 111 0.48 13.48 8.11
CA ASP A 111 1.79 12.96 8.49
C ASP A 111 2.61 12.64 7.23
N PRO A 112 3.85 13.19 7.09
CA PRO A 112 4.67 12.95 5.90
C PRO A 112 5.05 11.48 5.69
N ARG A 113 5.09 10.65 6.76
CA ARG A 113 5.33 9.22 6.66
C ARG A 113 4.13 8.53 5.99
N LEU A 114 2.92 8.95 6.33
CA LEU A 114 1.67 8.46 5.74
C LEU A 114 1.49 9.00 4.31
N GLN A 115 1.89 10.25 4.03
CA GLN A 115 1.90 10.81 2.68
C GLN A 115 2.83 10.01 1.74
N ARG A 116 4.01 9.59 2.22
CA ARG A 116 4.91 8.71 1.48
C ARG A 116 4.24 7.37 1.12
N MET A 117 3.49 6.79 2.05
CA MET A 117 2.68 5.58 1.78
C MET A 117 1.60 5.84 0.73
N ALA A 118 0.93 6.98 0.77
CA ALA A 118 -0.07 7.35 -0.24
C ALA A 118 0.55 7.47 -1.65
N VAL A 119 1.77 8.04 -1.77
CA VAL A 119 2.51 8.09 -3.04
C VAL A 119 2.90 6.66 -3.49
N LEU A 120 3.36 5.81 -2.58
CA LEU A 120 3.63 4.41 -2.91
C LEU A 120 2.37 3.70 -3.43
N ASP A 121 1.21 3.90 -2.79
CA ASP A 121 -0.07 3.31 -3.23
C ASP A 121 -0.43 3.72 -4.67
N VAL A 122 -0.12 4.95 -5.08
CA VAL A 122 -0.30 5.42 -6.48
C VAL A 122 0.62 4.64 -7.42
N LEU A 123 1.91 4.53 -7.10
CA LEU A 123 2.89 3.84 -7.92
C LEU A 123 2.56 2.36 -8.10
N ILE A 124 2.29 1.65 -7.01
CA ILE A 124 1.96 0.22 -7.04
C ILE A 124 0.49 -0.05 -7.37
N ASN A 125 -0.34 0.99 -7.61
CA ASN A 125 -1.76 0.86 -7.92
C ASN A 125 -2.49 0.01 -6.88
N ASN A 126 -2.38 0.38 -5.61
CA ASN A 126 -2.98 -0.37 -4.50
C ASN A 126 -4.52 -0.32 -4.59
N ALA A 127 -5.15 -1.49 -4.68
CA ALA A 127 -6.60 -1.60 -4.83
C ALA A 127 -7.36 -1.81 -3.51
N ASP A 128 -6.67 -1.81 -2.35
CA ASP A 128 -7.30 -2.10 -1.05
C ASP A 128 -6.55 -1.49 0.16
N ARG A 129 -6.07 -0.24 0.07
CA ARG A 129 -5.49 0.42 1.23
C ARG A 129 -6.58 0.79 2.24
N LYS A 130 -6.71 0.00 3.29
CA LYS A 130 -7.61 0.20 4.43
C LYS A 130 -6.90 0.92 5.59
N GLY A 131 -7.68 1.44 6.54
CA GLY A 131 -7.14 2.05 7.76
C GLY A 131 -6.24 1.08 8.53
N GLY A 132 -6.72 -0.12 8.80
CA GLY A 132 -5.94 -1.15 9.50
C GLY A 132 -4.73 -1.71 8.73
N HIS A 133 -4.48 -1.29 7.50
CA HIS A 133 -3.28 -1.63 6.74
C HIS A 133 -2.17 -0.57 6.86
N ALA A 134 -2.40 0.54 7.54
CA ALA A 134 -1.41 1.57 7.85
C ALA A 134 -1.06 1.49 9.34
N LEU A 135 0.14 1.01 9.65
CA LEU A 135 0.56 0.69 11.02
C LEU A 135 1.67 1.65 11.47
N GLU A 136 1.50 2.31 12.62
CA GLU A 136 2.61 2.99 13.27
C GLU A 136 3.37 2.00 14.15
N GLY A 137 4.63 1.76 13.81
CA GLY A 137 5.50 0.86 14.56
C GLY A 137 6.03 1.51 15.85
N LEU A 138 6.39 0.68 16.85
CA LEU A 138 7.06 1.15 18.07
C LEU A 138 8.42 1.81 17.79
N ASP A 139 8.99 1.60 16.61
CA ASP A 139 10.23 2.24 16.15
C ASP A 139 9.99 3.64 15.54
N GLY A 140 8.76 4.12 15.55
CA GLY A 140 8.37 5.43 15.01
C GLY A 140 8.23 5.45 13.48
N SER A 141 8.38 4.31 12.81
CA SER A 141 8.15 4.18 11.36
C SER A 141 6.66 3.93 11.07
N VAL A 142 6.24 4.25 9.84
CA VAL A 142 4.89 3.91 9.37
C VAL A 142 5.02 2.82 8.31
N TYR A 143 4.30 1.72 8.54
CA TYR A 143 4.33 0.54 7.71
C TYR A 143 2.99 0.27 7.04
N GLY A 144 3.05 -0.05 5.73
CA GLY A 144 1.93 -0.60 4.98
C GLY A 144 2.00 -2.11 4.91
N VAL A 145 0.86 -2.78 5.05
CA VAL A 145 0.73 -4.24 4.92
C VAL A 145 -0.38 -4.60 3.94
N ASP A 146 -0.44 -5.86 3.51
CA ASP A 146 -1.49 -6.42 2.65
C ASP A 146 -1.52 -5.83 1.22
N HIS A 147 -0.43 -6.02 0.46
CA HIS A 147 -0.27 -5.52 -0.91
C HIS A 147 -0.52 -6.59 -1.99
N GLY A 148 -1.13 -7.72 -1.64
CA GLY A 148 -1.33 -8.84 -2.56
C GLY A 148 -2.21 -8.54 -3.78
N ILE A 149 -2.98 -7.44 -3.77
CA ILE A 149 -3.81 -7.00 -4.90
C ILE A 149 -3.35 -5.68 -5.52
N CYS A 150 -2.06 -5.38 -5.39
CA CYS A 150 -1.38 -4.27 -6.06
C CYS A 150 -0.88 -4.64 -7.46
N LEU A 151 -0.29 -3.66 -8.16
CA LEU A 151 0.44 -3.81 -9.42
C LEU A 151 -0.40 -4.26 -10.63
N HIS A 152 -1.73 -4.18 -10.56
CA HIS A 152 -2.58 -4.49 -11.72
C HIS A 152 -2.36 -3.48 -12.85
N THR A 153 -2.49 -3.93 -14.10
CA THR A 153 -2.33 -3.10 -15.30
C THR A 153 -3.42 -2.03 -15.43
N GLU A 154 -4.67 -2.36 -15.11
CA GLU A 154 -5.76 -1.39 -15.07
C GLU A 154 -5.66 -0.52 -13.82
N ASN A 155 -5.97 0.78 -13.93
CA ASN A 155 -6.03 1.67 -12.78
C ASN A 155 -7.18 1.26 -11.84
N LYS A 156 -6.80 0.77 -10.66
CA LYS A 156 -7.71 0.27 -9.60
C LYS A 156 -7.42 0.90 -8.24
N LEU A 157 -6.71 2.02 -8.20
CA LEU A 157 -6.36 2.68 -6.95
C LEU A 157 -7.59 2.89 -6.06
N ARG A 158 -7.55 2.27 -4.88
CA ARG A 158 -8.53 2.43 -3.80
C ARG A 158 -7.78 2.56 -2.49
N THR A 159 -7.93 3.70 -1.86
CA THR A 159 -7.18 4.03 -0.65
C THR A 159 -8.04 4.89 0.28
N VAL A 160 -7.77 4.80 1.57
CA VAL A 160 -8.29 5.75 2.57
C VAL A 160 -7.41 7.00 2.68
N LEU A 161 -6.29 7.08 1.95
CA LEU A 161 -5.28 8.15 2.07
C LEU A 161 -5.50 9.28 1.05
N TRP A 162 -6.74 9.75 0.89
CA TRP A 162 -7.11 10.76 -0.09
C TRP A 162 -6.91 12.22 0.37
N GLY A 163 -6.42 12.47 1.59
CA GLY A 163 -6.28 13.83 2.12
C GLY A 163 -5.36 14.74 1.30
N TRP A 164 -4.40 14.17 0.60
CA TRP A 164 -3.50 14.93 -0.29
C TRP A 164 -3.94 14.96 -1.76
N ALA A 165 -5.16 14.52 -2.08
CA ALA A 165 -5.64 14.48 -3.46
C ALA A 165 -5.60 15.86 -4.14
N GLY A 166 -4.87 15.97 -5.24
CA GLY A 166 -4.67 17.19 -6.00
C GLY A 166 -3.62 18.17 -5.43
N THR A 167 -2.86 17.77 -4.39
CA THR A 167 -1.69 18.50 -3.90
C THR A 167 -0.42 18.04 -4.63
N GLU A 168 0.63 18.85 -4.58
CA GLU A 168 1.93 18.49 -5.14
C GLU A 168 2.56 17.33 -4.35
N VAL A 169 3.21 16.42 -5.09
CA VAL A 169 4.05 15.37 -4.50
C VAL A 169 5.31 16.02 -3.92
N PRO A 170 5.72 15.72 -2.68
CA PRO A 170 6.95 16.29 -2.11
C PRO A 170 8.18 16.08 -3.01
N GLY A 171 8.97 17.14 -3.24
CA GLY A 171 10.08 17.11 -4.18
C GLY A 171 11.11 16.02 -3.92
N ALA A 172 11.35 15.66 -2.65
CA ALA A 172 12.24 14.54 -2.32
C ALA A 172 11.71 13.21 -2.90
N LEU A 173 10.42 12.96 -2.82
CA LEU A 173 9.80 11.73 -3.38
C LEU A 173 9.82 11.74 -4.91
N VAL A 174 9.76 12.92 -5.54
CA VAL A 174 9.87 13.05 -7.01
C VAL A 174 11.25 12.61 -7.50
N VAL A 175 12.32 12.94 -6.76
CA VAL A 175 13.68 12.47 -7.06
C VAL A 175 13.78 10.96 -6.97
N ASP A 176 13.23 10.36 -5.93
CA ASP A 176 13.24 8.90 -5.73
C ASP A 176 12.45 8.18 -6.85
N ILE A 177 11.37 8.80 -7.35
CA ILE A 177 10.58 8.27 -8.48
C ILE A 177 11.38 8.28 -9.78
N ASP A 178 12.17 9.31 -10.06
CA ASP A 178 13.05 9.38 -11.23
C ASP A 178 14.12 8.28 -11.18
N GLU A 179 14.69 8.02 -10.01
CA GLU A 179 15.62 6.91 -9.79
C GLU A 179 14.95 5.53 -9.96
N LEU A 180 13.69 5.39 -9.52
CA LEU A 180 12.91 4.17 -9.74
C LEU A 180 12.70 3.90 -11.23
N ILE A 181 12.34 4.92 -12.03
CA ILE A 181 12.15 4.80 -13.49
C ILE A 181 13.43 4.27 -14.14
N SER A 182 14.57 4.89 -13.82
CA SER A 182 15.87 4.47 -14.32
C SER A 182 16.20 3.01 -13.95
N SER A 183 15.83 2.59 -12.75
CA SER A 183 16.04 1.22 -12.25
C SER A 183 15.15 0.19 -12.94
N LEU A 184 13.91 0.57 -13.29
CA LEU A 184 12.95 -0.28 -13.98
C LEU A 184 13.39 -0.62 -15.41
N GLU A 185 14.15 0.25 -16.07
CA GLU A 185 14.75 -0.01 -17.38
C GLU A 185 15.93 -1.01 -17.33
N GLY A 186 16.44 -1.32 -16.13
CA GLY A 186 17.60 -2.18 -15.90
C GLY A 186 17.28 -3.49 -15.18
N ASP A 187 18.24 -3.90 -14.35
CA ASP A 187 18.20 -5.18 -13.61
C ASP A 187 17.03 -5.27 -12.64
N PHE A 188 16.57 -4.14 -12.08
CA PHE A 188 15.45 -4.13 -11.16
C PHE A 188 14.14 -4.53 -11.87
N GLY A 189 13.87 -3.99 -13.07
CA GLY A 189 12.70 -4.38 -13.86
C GLY A 189 12.73 -5.87 -14.24
N THR A 190 13.91 -6.41 -14.58
CA THR A 190 14.10 -7.84 -14.82
C THR A 190 13.75 -8.67 -13.57
N ARG A 191 14.25 -8.27 -12.39
CA ARG A 191 13.98 -8.93 -11.13
C ARG A 191 12.49 -8.88 -10.74
N LEU A 192 11.80 -7.76 -10.95
CA LEU A 192 10.36 -7.67 -10.75
C LEU A 192 9.59 -8.64 -11.66
N GLY A 193 10.02 -8.79 -12.91
CA GLY A 193 9.46 -9.72 -13.88
C GLY A 193 9.56 -11.20 -13.50
N GLU A 194 10.30 -11.56 -12.45
CA GLU A 194 10.27 -12.90 -11.86
C GLU A 194 9.01 -13.16 -11.01
N HIS A 195 8.35 -12.08 -10.53
CA HIS A 195 7.24 -12.14 -9.57
C HIS A 195 5.92 -11.65 -10.15
N ILE A 196 5.96 -10.69 -11.07
CA ILE A 196 4.80 -10.13 -11.77
C ILE A 196 4.99 -10.24 -13.28
N THR A 197 3.95 -10.01 -14.06
CA THR A 197 4.02 -10.09 -15.52
C THR A 197 4.75 -8.89 -16.13
N SER A 198 5.24 -9.03 -17.37
CA SER A 198 5.85 -7.92 -18.10
C SER A 198 4.92 -6.72 -18.28
N ASP A 199 3.61 -6.98 -18.48
CA ASP A 199 2.61 -5.93 -18.62
C ASP A 199 2.40 -5.16 -17.32
N GLU A 200 2.50 -5.85 -16.16
CA GLU A 200 2.43 -5.22 -14.84
C GLU A 200 3.68 -4.38 -14.52
N VAL A 201 4.88 -4.84 -14.95
CA VAL A 201 6.11 -4.04 -14.85
C VAL A 201 6.00 -2.79 -15.73
N ALA A 202 5.53 -2.94 -16.98
CA ALA A 202 5.31 -1.81 -17.87
C ALA A 202 4.29 -0.80 -17.31
N ALA A 203 3.20 -1.29 -16.76
CA ALA A 203 2.18 -0.42 -16.13
C ALA A 203 2.70 0.32 -14.89
N LEU A 204 3.59 -0.29 -14.08
CA LEU A 204 4.29 0.41 -13.00
C LEU A 204 5.18 1.53 -13.54
N TYR A 205 5.96 1.23 -14.59
CA TYR A 205 6.81 2.22 -15.26
C TYR A 205 5.99 3.40 -15.78
N GLU A 206 4.89 3.15 -16.49
CA GLU A 206 4.00 4.19 -17.02
C GLU A 206 3.44 5.08 -15.90
N ARG A 207 2.97 4.51 -14.78
CA ARG A 207 2.49 5.27 -13.63
C ARG A 207 3.58 6.14 -13.00
N ALA A 208 4.79 5.63 -12.92
CA ALA A 208 5.93 6.41 -12.40
C ALA A 208 6.28 7.58 -13.33
N VAL A 209 6.31 7.35 -14.65
CA VAL A 209 6.54 8.39 -15.67
C VAL A 209 5.43 9.45 -15.63
N ASP A 210 4.17 9.05 -15.56
CA ASP A 210 3.03 9.96 -15.48
C ASP A 210 3.11 10.83 -14.22
N LEU A 211 3.44 10.23 -13.07
CA LEU A 211 3.57 10.96 -11.81
C LEU A 211 4.78 11.89 -11.80
N LEU A 212 5.89 11.52 -12.46
CA LEU A 212 7.05 12.38 -12.63
C LEU A 212 6.74 13.58 -13.56
N ALA A 213 6.02 13.34 -14.65
CA ALA A 213 5.65 14.37 -15.62
C ALA A 213 4.66 15.41 -15.05
N ALA A 214 3.79 14.97 -14.14
CA ALA A 214 2.84 15.83 -13.43
C ALA A 214 2.83 15.42 -11.94
N PRO A 215 3.75 15.95 -11.12
CA PRO A 215 3.94 15.51 -9.73
C PRO A 215 2.82 16.02 -8.81
N VAL A 216 1.60 15.60 -9.08
CA VAL A 216 0.38 15.93 -8.33
C VAL A 216 -0.35 14.65 -7.96
N MET A 217 -0.70 14.52 -6.70
CA MET A 217 -1.47 13.38 -6.22
C MET A 217 -2.79 13.26 -6.97
N PRO A 218 -3.14 12.07 -7.48
CA PRO A 218 -4.39 11.89 -8.23
C PRO A 218 -5.61 12.20 -7.36
N ARG A 219 -6.70 12.59 -8.02
CA ARG A 219 -7.98 12.76 -7.35
C ARG A 219 -8.77 11.44 -7.39
N PRO A 220 -9.66 11.21 -6.40
CA PRO A 220 -10.55 10.07 -6.44
C PRO A 220 -11.30 10.00 -7.78
N ASN A 221 -11.20 8.87 -8.47
CA ASN A 221 -11.92 8.60 -9.70
C ASN A 221 -12.68 7.28 -9.60
N GLY A 222 -13.72 7.10 -10.42
CA GLY A 222 -14.52 5.89 -10.44
C GLY A 222 -15.58 5.78 -9.34
N HIS A 223 -16.30 4.65 -9.34
CA HIS A 223 -17.47 4.43 -8.47
C HIS A 223 -17.14 4.07 -7.02
N ARG A 224 -15.90 3.63 -6.73
CA ARG A 224 -15.46 3.19 -5.39
C ARG A 224 -13.99 3.51 -5.18
N PRO A 225 -13.65 4.77 -4.90
CA PRO A 225 -12.25 5.17 -4.69
C PRO A 225 -11.71 4.73 -3.31
N ILE A 226 -12.59 4.32 -2.39
CA ILE A 226 -12.27 3.81 -1.05
C ILE A 226 -12.60 2.31 -1.03
N PRO A 227 -11.73 1.46 -0.47
CA PRO A 227 -12.01 0.04 -0.28
C PRO A 227 -13.19 -0.17 0.68
N TRP A 228 -13.86 -1.31 0.58
CA TRP A 228 -14.93 -1.67 1.50
C TRP A 228 -14.72 -3.08 2.04
N PRO A 229 -14.76 -3.28 3.38
CA PRO A 229 -14.82 -2.22 4.40
C PRO A 229 -13.57 -1.34 4.38
N ALA A 230 -13.66 -0.10 4.93
CA ALA A 230 -12.55 0.84 4.96
C ALA A 230 -11.51 0.53 6.05
N PHE A 231 -11.89 -0.35 7.01
CA PHE A 231 -11.10 -0.92 8.09
C PHE A 231 -11.13 -2.43 8.07
#